data_e9d2ecbddef2b21443a87b61282bc0ae
#
_entry.id   e9d2ecbddef2b21443a87b61282bc0ae
#
_cell.length_a   1.000
_cell.length_b   1.000
_cell.length_c   1.000
_cell.angle_alpha   90.00
_cell.angle_beta   90.00
_cell.angle_gamma   90.00
#
_symmetry.space_group_name_H-M   'P 1'
#
loop_
_entity.id
_entity.type
_entity.pdbx_description
1 polymer ?
#
loop_
_entity_poly.entity_id
_entity_poly.type
_entity_poly.pdbx_seq_one_letter_code
_entity_poly.pdbx_strand_id
1 'polypeptide(L)'
;MGTQELKYKAVYNWVLENINSGALKVGEKLPSENELSERFGLSRQTVRHAVDILEQQKLVLRVRGSGTYVGGNGKAERQERYMNIAVISTYVDSYIFPPVVRGIERVLSKKGYTTQIAFTGNRVSREQDILNNLIDKDIIDGLIVEPAKSALPNPNLHYYQELKERGIPILFFNSRYPDLELPCVSMNDEQVGKKAVEYLIKNGHRNIGGVFKSDDGQGHLRYKGFLSGMLGAGIKVKLDTEDFLDLDQWADYLFRRLESCTGVVCYNDEVAYVLSGLCEKRGIAIPDQLSVVSIDNSDLATLAGVKLTSFPHPMEALGRKAAENMISMIENPYFDGNYLFDSDIIERDSVKVLKQPHKEEM
;
A
#
# COMPACT_ATOMS: atom_id res chain seq x y z
N MET A 1 24.87 -23.98 11.22
CA MET A 1 23.49 -23.76 11.68
C MET A 1 22.48 -23.54 10.54
N GLY A 2 22.87 -23.26 9.30
CA GLY A 2 21.96 -22.88 8.21
C GLY A 2 21.20 -23.98 7.44
N THR A 3 21.46 -25.26 7.69
CA THR A 3 20.83 -26.35 6.90
C THR A 3 19.59 -26.97 7.55
N GLN A 4 19.39 -26.82 8.84
CA GLN A 4 18.21 -27.32 9.56
C GLN A 4 17.02 -26.33 9.46
N GLU A 5 17.32 -25.05 9.38
CA GLU A 5 16.33 -23.96 9.27
C GLU A 5 15.56 -23.93 7.94
N LEU A 6 16.13 -24.48 6.87
CA LEU A 6 15.48 -24.59 5.56
C LEU A 6 14.59 -25.84 5.41
N LYS A 7 14.87 -26.90 6.17
CA LYS A 7 14.21 -28.21 5.99
C LYS A 7 12.79 -28.25 6.57
N TYR A 8 12.53 -27.63 7.73
CA TYR A 8 11.17 -27.60 8.30
C TYR A 8 10.19 -26.78 7.45
N LYS A 9 10.70 -25.79 6.69
CA LYS A 9 9.88 -24.94 5.81
C LYS A 9 9.13 -25.73 4.74
N ALA A 10 9.67 -26.84 4.29
CA ALA A 10 8.98 -27.68 3.31
C ALA A 10 7.68 -28.28 3.86
N VAL A 11 7.68 -28.76 5.09
CA VAL A 11 6.48 -29.27 5.77
C VAL A 11 5.55 -28.11 6.12
N TYR A 12 6.10 -27.04 6.67
CA TYR A 12 5.34 -25.85 7.03
C TYR A 12 4.57 -25.28 5.83
N ASN A 13 5.26 -25.03 4.71
CA ASN A 13 4.65 -24.48 3.51
C ASN A 13 3.61 -25.44 2.91
N TRP A 14 3.90 -26.74 2.88
CA TRP A 14 2.95 -27.73 2.40
C TRP A 14 1.66 -27.73 3.21
N VAL A 15 1.72 -27.69 4.54
CA VAL A 15 0.53 -27.60 5.39
C VAL A 15 -0.22 -26.31 5.10
N LEU A 16 0.49 -25.20 5.02
CA LEU A 16 -0.08 -23.87 4.76
C LEU A 16 -0.78 -23.81 3.39
N GLU A 17 -0.14 -24.31 2.33
CA GLU A 17 -0.72 -24.38 0.98
C GLU A 17 -1.98 -25.24 0.93
N ASN A 18 -2.00 -26.39 1.63
CA ASN A 18 -3.16 -27.26 1.66
C ASN A 18 -4.31 -26.68 2.49
N ILE A 19 -4.03 -25.93 3.55
CA ILE A 19 -5.04 -25.16 4.28
C ILE A 19 -5.58 -24.03 3.38
N ASN A 20 -4.71 -23.27 2.73
CA ASN A 20 -5.07 -22.15 1.86
C ASN A 20 -5.86 -22.57 0.62
N SER A 21 -5.56 -23.72 0.05
CA SER A 21 -6.29 -24.27 -1.09
C SER A 21 -7.60 -24.96 -0.70
N GLY A 22 -7.88 -25.13 0.61
CA GLY A 22 -9.03 -25.86 1.11
C GLY A 22 -8.90 -27.40 0.99
N ALA A 23 -7.75 -27.91 0.59
CA ALA A 23 -7.46 -29.36 0.53
C ALA A 23 -7.37 -29.98 1.94
N LEU A 24 -7.02 -29.17 2.95
CA LEU A 24 -7.12 -29.50 4.37
C LEU A 24 -8.13 -28.53 5.02
N LYS A 25 -9.23 -29.06 5.52
CA LYS A 25 -10.29 -28.26 6.15
C LYS A 25 -10.07 -28.12 7.66
N VAL A 26 -10.60 -27.05 8.23
CA VAL A 26 -10.61 -26.85 9.70
C VAL A 26 -11.26 -28.06 10.38
N GLY A 27 -10.61 -28.58 11.44
CA GLY A 27 -11.00 -29.79 12.14
C GLY A 27 -10.55 -31.09 11.46
N GLU A 28 -10.00 -31.05 10.25
CA GLU A 28 -9.46 -32.21 9.59
C GLU A 28 -8.12 -32.65 10.21
N LYS A 29 -7.92 -33.96 10.30
CA LYS A 29 -6.71 -34.52 10.90
C LYS A 29 -5.55 -34.43 9.92
N LEU A 30 -4.42 -33.83 10.36
CA LEU A 30 -3.18 -33.85 9.62
C LEU A 30 -2.60 -35.27 9.56
N PRO A 31 -1.83 -35.59 8.50
CA PRO A 31 -0.98 -36.79 8.53
C PRO A 31 -0.08 -36.75 9.79
N SER A 32 0.17 -37.92 10.34
CA SER A 32 1.00 -38.04 11.54
C SER A 32 2.44 -37.57 11.28
N GLU A 33 3.17 -37.23 12.35
CA GLU A 33 4.58 -36.83 12.25
C GLU A 33 5.43 -37.92 11.51
N ASN A 34 5.02 -39.20 11.59
CA ASN A 34 5.68 -40.28 10.88
C ASN A 34 5.41 -40.23 9.37
N GLU A 35 4.14 -40.10 8.98
CA GLU A 35 3.74 -40.00 7.58
C GLU A 35 4.34 -38.77 6.91
N LEU A 36 4.38 -37.61 7.62
CA LEU A 36 5.07 -36.46 7.13
C LEU A 36 6.59 -36.63 7.04
N SER A 37 7.20 -37.35 8.00
CA SER A 37 8.63 -37.71 7.97
C SER A 37 8.98 -38.53 6.74
N GLU A 38 8.18 -39.56 6.43
CA GLU A 38 8.32 -40.38 5.24
C GLU A 38 8.09 -39.61 3.94
N ARG A 39 7.03 -38.84 3.87
CA ARG A 39 6.62 -38.03 2.70
C ARG A 39 7.68 -37.02 2.27
N PHE A 40 8.31 -36.36 3.23
CA PHE A 40 9.29 -35.29 2.97
C PHE A 40 10.75 -35.77 3.09
N GLY A 41 11.00 -37.01 3.49
CA GLY A 41 12.36 -37.52 3.71
C GLY A 41 13.10 -36.77 4.83
N LEU A 42 12.39 -36.30 5.85
CA LEU A 42 12.92 -35.49 6.94
C LEU A 42 12.89 -36.24 8.27
N SER A 43 13.77 -35.85 9.20
CA SER A 43 13.72 -36.43 10.56
C SER A 43 12.41 -36.04 11.27
N ARG A 44 11.91 -36.93 12.14
CA ARG A 44 10.74 -36.65 12.97
C ARG A 44 10.90 -35.40 13.80
N GLN A 45 12.12 -35.07 14.22
CA GLN A 45 12.40 -33.83 14.98
C GLN A 45 12.21 -32.59 14.12
N THR A 46 12.59 -32.62 12.83
CA THR A 46 12.37 -31.54 11.88
C THR A 46 10.89 -31.34 11.57
N VAL A 47 10.13 -32.45 11.41
CA VAL A 47 8.68 -32.41 11.21
C VAL A 47 7.99 -31.86 12.47
N ARG A 48 8.38 -32.33 13.66
CA ARG A 48 7.85 -31.84 14.93
C ARG A 48 8.07 -30.35 15.09
N HIS A 49 9.26 -29.87 14.75
CA HIS A 49 9.56 -28.43 14.80
C HIS A 49 8.65 -27.61 13.84
N ALA A 50 8.37 -28.11 12.63
CA ALA A 50 7.41 -27.49 11.72
C ALA A 50 6.00 -27.45 12.34
N VAL A 51 5.56 -28.57 12.93
CA VAL A 51 4.24 -28.68 13.60
C VAL A 51 4.17 -27.79 14.85
N ASP A 52 5.26 -27.66 15.60
CA ASP A 52 5.34 -26.76 16.77
C ASP A 52 5.14 -25.29 16.35
N ILE A 53 5.75 -24.87 15.24
CA ILE A 53 5.57 -23.51 14.69
C ILE A 53 4.12 -23.32 14.24
N LEU A 54 3.54 -24.29 13.51
CA LEU A 54 2.15 -24.24 13.09
C LEU A 54 1.19 -24.19 14.30
N GLU A 55 1.49 -24.90 15.39
CA GLU A 55 0.70 -24.88 16.62
C GLU A 55 0.83 -23.54 17.36
N GLN A 56 2.04 -22.97 17.45
CA GLN A 56 2.27 -21.62 18.00
C GLN A 56 1.48 -20.54 17.22
N GLN A 57 1.35 -20.74 15.91
CA GLN A 57 0.56 -19.89 15.05
C GLN A 57 -0.95 -20.22 15.04
N LYS A 58 -1.35 -21.19 15.89
CA LYS A 58 -2.74 -21.68 15.98
C LYS A 58 -3.31 -22.26 14.66
N LEU A 59 -2.45 -22.58 13.72
CA LEU A 59 -2.80 -23.18 12.43
C LEU A 59 -3.18 -24.65 12.57
N VAL A 60 -2.65 -25.30 13.60
CA VAL A 60 -2.97 -26.67 13.96
C VAL A 60 -3.14 -26.80 15.48
N LEU A 61 -3.88 -27.82 15.92
CA LEU A 61 -4.14 -28.15 17.33
C LEU A 61 -3.72 -29.60 17.59
N ARG A 62 -2.86 -29.83 18.56
CA ARG A 62 -2.54 -31.18 19.03
C ARG A 62 -3.55 -31.65 20.06
N VAL A 63 -4.20 -32.77 19.75
CA VAL A 63 -5.12 -33.45 20.69
C VAL A 63 -4.41 -34.69 21.24
N ARG A 64 -4.12 -34.67 22.55
CA ARG A 64 -3.39 -35.75 23.22
C ARG A 64 -4.04 -37.11 22.98
N GLY A 65 -3.26 -38.06 22.43
CA GLY A 65 -3.73 -39.41 22.11
C GLY A 65 -4.56 -39.54 20.83
N SER A 66 -4.87 -38.43 20.14
CA SER A 66 -5.70 -38.44 18.93
C SER A 66 -4.92 -38.00 17.67
N GLY A 67 -4.05 -37.00 17.77
CA GLY A 67 -3.23 -36.51 16.65
C GLY A 67 -3.23 -35.00 16.55
N THR A 68 -2.77 -34.50 15.41
CA THR A 68 -2.76 -33.08 15.06
C THR A 68 -3.90 -32.78 14.09
N TYR A 69 -4.66 -31.75 14.34
CA TYR A 69 -5.80 -31.35 13.52
C TYR A 69 -5.57 -29.93 13.00
N VAL A 70 -6.12 -29.63 11.84
CA VAL A 70 -6.16 -28.25 11.34
C VAL A 70 -6.90 -27.42 12.37
N GLY A 71 -6.19 -26.48 12.99
CA GLY A 71 -6.78 -25.54 13.93
C GLY A 71 -7.69 -24.61 13.14
N GLY A 72 -8.89 -24.41 13.64
CA GLY A 72 -9.53 -23.13 13.45
C GLY A 72 -8.73 -22.16 14.34
N ASN A 73 -8.28 -21.01 13.80
CA ASN A 73 -7.80 -19.97 14.69
C ASN A 73 -8.81 -19.88 15.83
N GLY A 74 -8.35 -19.75 17.07
CA GLY A 74 -9.21 -19.56 18.25
C GLY A 74 -10.05 -18.26 18.22
N LYS A 75 -10.33 -17.80 17.01
CA LYS A 75 -11.42 -16.93 16.64
C LYS A 75 -12.67 -17.77 16.75
N ALA A 76 -13.47 -17.51 17.78
CA ALA A 76 -14.86 -17.92 17.76
C ALA A 76 -15.34 -17.72 16.29
N GLU A 77 -15.76 -18.83 15.62
CA GLU A 77 -16.57 -18.67 14.42
C GLU A 77 -17.69 -17.74 14.87
N ARG A 78 -17.67 -16.49 14.37
CA ARG A 78 -18.84 -15.63 14.56
C ARG A 78 -19.97 -16.41 13.92
N GLN A 79 -20.85 -16.95 14.76
CA GLN A 79 -21.93 -17.85 14.35
C GLN A 79 -22.90 -17.16 13.37
N GLU A 80 -22.88 -15.83 13.33
CA GLU A 80 -23.68 -15.03 12.40
C GLU A 80 -22.79 -13.95 11.77
N ARG A 81 -22.80 -13.87 10.44
CA ARG A 81 -22.20 -12.76 9.68
C ARG A 81 -23.22 -11.61 9.63
N TYR A 82 -22.74 -10.41 9.90
CA TYR A 82 -23.55 -9.20 9.78
C TYR A 82 -23.76 -8.76 8.33
N MET A 83 -23.00 -9.33 7.40
CA MET A 83 -22.93 -8.91 5.99
C MET A 83 -22.64 -7.41 5.87
N ASN A 84 -21.73 -6.92 6.72
CA ASN A 84 -21.38 -5.51 6.83
C ASN A 84 -19.87 -5.31 6.88
N ILE A 85 -19.33 -4.51 5.96
CA ILE A 85 -17.91 -4.15 5.89
C ILE A 85 -17.77 -2.66 6.16
N ALA A 86 -16.91 -2.33 7.14
CA ALA A 86 -16.53 -0.94 7.36
C ALA A 86 -15.41 -0.52 6.40
N VAL A 87 -15.54 0.67 5.85
CA VAL A 87 -14.51 1.31 5.00
C VAL A 87 -14.17 2.66 5.62
N ILE A 88 -12.91 2.84 5.98
CA ILE A 88 -12.36 4.11 6.46
C ILE A 88 -11.50 4.68 5.34
N SER A 89 -11.80 5.91 4.89
CA SER A 89 -10.99 6.65 3.93
C SER A 89 -10.57 8.00 4.50
N THR A 90 -9.53 8.59 3.96
CA THR A 90 -9.08 9.92 4.41
C THR A 90 -10.00 11.01 3.93
N TYR A 91 -10.41 10.99 2.67
CA TYR A 91 -11.27 12.01 2.05
C TYR A 91 -12.43 11.37 1.28
N VAL A 92 -13.48 12.17 0.97
CA VAL A 92 -14.72 11.66 0.36
C VAL A 92 -15.05 12.29 -0.98
N ASP A 93 -14.75 13.55 -1.16
CA ASP A 93 -15.45 14.43 -2.10
C ASP A 93 -14.64 14.78 -3.35
N SER A 94 -13.38 14.40 -3.41
CA SER A 94 -12.52 14.83 -4.51
C SER A 94 -11.41 13.85 -4.85
N TYR A 95 -10.79 14.05 -6.00
CA TYR A 95 -9.56 13.46 -6.43
C TYR A 95 -9.65 11.94 -6.70
N ILE A 96 -8.75 11.13 -6.13
CA ILE A 96 -8.70 9.67 -6.39
C ILE A 96 -9.69 8.86 -5.54
N PHE A 97 -10.23 9.43 -4.46
CA PHE A 97 -10.99 8.70 -3.44
C PHE A 97 -12.36 8.20 -3.90
N PRO A 98 -13.21 9.00 -4.58
CA PRO A 98 -14.52 8.52 -5.02
C PRO A 98 -14.46 7.29 -5.94
N PRO A 99 -13.56 7.18 -6.94
CA PRO A 99 -13.41 5.98 -7.73
C PRO A 99 -12.97 4.75 -6.90
N VAL A 100 -12.06 4.92 -5.92
CA VAL A 100 -11.63 3.82 -5.04
C VAL A 100 -12.82 3.30 -4.24
N VAL A 101 -13.55 4.18 -3.56
CA VAL A 101 -14.73 3.82 -2.75
C VAL A 101 -15.81 3.15 -3.61
N ARG A 102 -16.07 3.68 -4.81
CA ARG A 102 -16.98 3.06 -5.78
C ARG A 102 -16.54 1.65 -6.20
N GLY A 103 -15.23 1.44 -6.38
CA GLY A 103 -14.65 0.14 -6.68
C GLY A 103 -14.89 -0.86 -5.56
N ILE A 104 -14.72 -0.44 -4.30
CA ILE A 104 -14.98 -1.24 -3.09
C ILE A 104 -16.48 -1.59 -3.03
N GLU A 105 -17.34 -0.59 -3.04
CA GLU A 105 -18.79 -0.75 -2.89
C GLU A 105 -19.36 -1.71 -3.95
N ARG A 106 -18.96 -1.53 -5.21
CA ARG A 106 -19.46 -2.36 -6.32
C ARG A 106 -19.16 -3.85 -6.16
N VAL A 107 -18.06 -4.23 -5.57
CA VAL A 107 -17.71 -5.63 -5.30
C VAL A 107 -18.46 -6.14 -4.08
N LEU A 108 -18.47 -5.38 -2.99
CA LEU A 108 -19.14 -5.78 -1.75
C LEU A 108 -20.64 -5.95 -1.94
N SER A 109 -21.30 -4.99 -2.56
CA SER A 109 -22.74 -5.01 -2.85
C SER A 109 -23.15 -6.22 -3.71
N LYS A 110 -22.36 -6.58 -4.74
CA LYS A 110 -22.59 -7.78 -5.56
C LYS A 110 -22.53 -9.09 -4.76
N LYS A 111 -21.79 -9.09 -3.66
CA LYS A 111 -21.64 -10.22 -2.75
C LYS A 111 -22.62 -10.17 -1.56
N GLY A 112 -23.53 -9.21 -1.56
CA GLY A 112 -24.56 -9.04 -0.53
C GLY A 112 -24.10 -8.34 0.73
N TYR A 113 -22.88 -7.76 0.75
CA TYR A 113 -22.39 -6.98 1.87
C TYR A 113 -22.91 -5.55 1.83
N THR A 114 -23.30 -5.03 2.98
CA THR A 114 -23.51 -3.60 3.20
C THR A 114 -22.15 -2.93 3.43
N THR A 115 -21.97 -1.70 2.94
CA THR A 115 -20.74 -0.93 3.12
C THR A 115 -21.02 0.26 4.05
N GLN A 116 -20.40 0.25 5.22
CA GLN A 116 -20.41 1.40 6.15
C GLN A 116 -19.17 2.25 5.89
N ILE A 117 -19.33 3.46 5.38
CA ILE A 117 -18.22 4.33 5.03
C ILE A 117 -18.05 5.43 6.07
N ALA A 118 -16.80 5.67 6.49
CA ALA A 118 -16.43 6.76 7.38
C ALA A 118 -15.17 7.48 6.85
N PHE A 119 -15.06 8.79 7.17
CA PHE A 119 -13.97 9.63 6.68
C PHE A 119 -13.23 10.28 7.82
N THR A 120 -11.88 10.18 7.79
CA THR A 120 -11.03 10.73 8.85
C THR A 120 -10.65 12.20 8.61
N GLY A 121 -10.69 12.68 7.37
CA GLY A 121 -10.12 13.98 6.98
C GLY A 121 -8.60 14.01 7.28
N ASN A 122 -7.92 12.90 7.17
CA ASN A 122 -6.51 12.68 7.52
C ASN A 122 -6.16 13.09 8.97
N ARG A 123 -7.12 12.96 9.92
CA ARG A 123 -6.96 13.30 11.34
C ARG A 123 -6.98 12.05 12.21
N VAL A 124 -5.90 11.86 12.98
CA VAL A 124 -5.70 10.73 13.89
C VAL A 124 -6.81 10.66 14.97
N SER A 125 -7.25 11.81 15.51
CA SER A 125 -8.36 11.85 16.47
C SER A 125 -9.68 11.37 15.87
N ARG A 126 -9.94 11.72 14.61
CA ARG A 126 -11.16 11.28 13.92
C ARG A 126 -11.14 9.79 13.60
N GLU A 127 -9.97 9.27 13.23
CA GLU A 127 -9.74 7.82 13.08
C GLU A 127 -10.04 7.08 14.40
N GLN A 128 -9.56 7.62 15.53
CA GLN A 128 -9.84 7.09 16.88
C GLN A 128 -11.34 7.00 17.16
N ASP A 129 -12.09 8.08 16.92
CA ASP A 129 -13.53 8.10 17.15
C ASP A 129 -14.26 7.02 16.33
N ILE A 130 -13.83 6.84 15.06
CA ILE A 130 -14.42 5.84 14.18
C ILE A 130 -14.11 4.42 14.68
N LEU A 131 -12.84 4.13 15.03
CA LEU A 131 -12.43 2.82 15.51
C LEU A 131 -13.12 2.45 16.82
N ASN A 132 -13.24 3.38 17.79
CA ASN A 132 -14.01 3.17 19.00
C ASN A 132 -15.46 2.79 18.70
N ASN A 133 -16.13 3.53 17.82
CA ASN A 133 -17.50 3.22 17.42
C ASN A 133 -17.66 1.82 16.80
N LEU A 134 -16.68 1.36 16.02
CA LEU A 134 -16.70 0.04 15.41
C LEU A 134 -16.52 -1.06 16.45
N ILE A 135 -15.64 -0.83 17.43
CA ILE A 135 -15.38 -1.74 18.54
C ILE A 135 -16.61 -1.86 19.45
N ASP A 136 -17.24 -0.73 19.81
CA ASP A 136 -18.40 -0.70 20.70
C ASP A 136 -19.63 -1.38 20.08
N LYS A 137 -19.86 -1.18 18.78
CA LYS A 137 -21.02 -1.75 18.10
C LYS A 137 -20.85 -3.22 17.74
N ASP A 138 -19.62 -3.63 17.43
CA ASP A 138 -19.23 -5.00 17.05
C ASP A 138 -20.12 -5.64 15.95
N ILE A 139 -20.48 -4.88 14.91
CA ILE A 139 -21.42 -5.27 13.85
C ILE A 139 -20.78 -5.35 12.45
N ILE A 140 -19.47 -5.54 12.36
CA ILE A 140 -18.74 -5.63 11.08
C ILE A 140 -18.07 -6.99 10.93
N ASP A 141 -17.99 -7.45 9.68
CA ASP A 141 -17.29 -8.69 9.32
C ASP A 141 -15.87 -8.44 8.81
N GLY A 142 -15.54 -7.20 8.49
CA GLY A 142 -14.23 -6.80 8.03
C GLY A 142 -14.06 -5.30 7.99
N LEU A 143 -12.80 -4.86 7.92
CA LEU A 143 -12.42 -3.45 7.92
C LEU A 143 -11.40 -3.16 6.80
N ILE A 144 -11.77 -2.30 5.86
CA ILE A 144 -10.90 -1.78 4.80
C ILE A 144 -10.51 -0.34 5.16
N VAL A 145 -9.21 -0.03 5.24
CA VAL A 145 -8.75 1.24 5.82
C VAL A 145 -7.70 1.92 4.95
N GLU A 146 -7.90 3.20 4.67
CA GLU A 146 -6.82 4.12 4.36
C GLU A 146 -6.39 4.82 5.64
N PRO A 147 -5.15 4.60 6.10
CA PRO A 147 -4.70 5.07 7.41
C PRO A 147 -4.44 6.58 7.42
N ALA A 148 -4.85 7.26 8.50
CA ALA A 148 -4.57 8.68 8.69
C ALA A 148 -3.11 8.92 9.09
N LYS A 149 -2.44 9.90 8.48
CA LYS A 149 -1.05 10.27 8.84
C LYS A 149 -0.11 9.06 8.86
N SER A 150 -0.18 8.19 7.85
CA SER A 150 0.40 6.84 7.84
C SER A 150 1.93 6.76 7.93
N ALA A 151 2.64 7.88 7.77
CA ALA A 151 4.08 7.98 7.95
C ALA A 151 4.50 8.44 9.36
N LEU A 152 3.55 8.82 10.21
CA LEU A 152 3.81 9.32 11.55
C LEU A 152 3.45 8.27 12.61
N PRO A 153 4.08 8.30 13.79
CA PRO A 153 3.66 7.47 14.91
C PRO A 153 2.17 7.68 15.23
N ASN A 154 1.41 6.60 15.33
CA ASN A 154 -0.03 6.68 15.54
C ASN A 154 -0.44 6.03 16.88
N PRO A 155 -1.10 6.74 17.79
CA PRO A 155 -1.56 6.19 19.06
C PRO A 155 -2.71 5.18 18.91
N ASN A 156 -3.35 5.09 17.73
CA ASN A 156 -4.53 4.26 17.50
C ASN A 156 -4.21 2.80 17.17
N LEU A 157 -2.93 2.40 17.11
CA LEU A 157 -2.54 1.05 16.68
C LEU A 157 -3.17 -0.07 17.54
N HIS A 158 -3.41 0.18 18.83
CA HIS A 158 -4.03 -0.78 19.74
C HIS A 158 -5.49 -1.10 19.37
N TYR A 159 -6.25 -0.18 18.76
CA TYR A 159 -7.61 -0.46 18.28
C TYR A 159 -7.62 -1.46 17.11
N TYR A 160 -6.65 -1.36 16.22
CA TYR A 160 -6.47 -2.35 15.14
C TYR A 160 -6.09 -3.72 15.70
N GLN A 161 -5.24 -3.75 16.74
CA GLN A 161 -4.88 -5.00 17.43
C GLN A 161 -6.11 -5.63 18.10
N GLU A 162 -6.92 -4.85 18.80
CA GLU A 162 -8.16 -5.32 19.42
C GLU A 162 -9.14 -5.88 18.39
N LEU A 163 -9.39 -5.18 17.28
CA LEU A 163 -10.24 -5.68 16.19
C LEU A 163 -9.70 -7.00 15.62
N LYS A 164 -8.39 -7.10 15.42
CA LYS A 164 -7.73 -8.33 14.98
C LYS A 164 -7.91 -9.48 15.99
N GLU A 165 -7.79 -9.21 17.29
CA GLU A 165 -8.03 -10.20 18.36
C GLU A 165 -9.48 -10.68 18.40
N ARG A 166 -10.44 -9.80 18.10
CA ARG A 166 -11.86 -10.16 17.93
C ARG A 166 -12.16 -10.95 16.66
N GLY A 167 -11.14 -11.20 15.85
CA GLY A 167 -11.29 -11.99 14.63
C GLY A 167 -11.75 -11.22 13.40
N ILE A 168 -11.77 -9.89 13.43
CA ILE A 168 -12.13 -9.06 12.30
C ILE A 168 -10.92 -8.93 11.37
N PRO A 169 -11.00 -9.38 10.11
CA PRO A 169 -9.96 -9.14 9.13
C PRO A 169 -9.84 -7.65 8.81
N ILE A 170 -8.60 -7.17 8.74
CA ILE A 170 -8.28 -5.77 8.45
C ILE A 170 -7.37 -5.73 7.23
N LEU A 171 -7.73 -4.90 6.26
CA LEU A 171 -6.98 -4.69 5.03
C LEU A 171 -6.75 -3.19 4.84
N PHE A 172 -5.49 -2.82 4.71
CA PHE A 172 -5.14 -1.45 4.33
C PHE A 172 -5.22 -1.25 2.81
N PHE A 173 -5.47 -0.02 2.40
CA PHE A 173 -5.31 0.38 1.00
C PHE A 173 -4.56 1.71 0.88
N ASN A 174 -3.95 1.96 -0.27
CA ASN A 174 -3.05 3.06 -0.57
C ASN A 174 -1.77 3.07 0.28
N SER A 175 -1.88 2.99 1.58
CA SER A 175 -0.78 2.96 2.54
C SER A 175 -1.10 2.07 3.74
N ARG A 176 -0.14 1.87 4.64
CA ARG A 176 -0.31 1.09 5.87
C ARG A 176 0.52 1.70 7.00
N TYR A 177 0.18 1.38 8.24
CA TYR A 177 1.06 1.64 9.38
C TYR A 177 2.19 0.59 9.39
N PRO A 178 3.48 1.02 9.36
CA PRO A 178 4.61 0.08 9.35
C PRO A 178 4.66 -0.85 10.58
N ASP A 179 4.16 -0.36 11.72
CA ASP A 179 4.16 -1.09 12.99
C ASP A 179 3.06 -2.18 13.09
N LEU A 180 2.20 -2.27 12.09
CA LEU A 180 1.17 -3.30 11.99
C LEU A 180 1.46 -4.27 10.84
N GLU A 181 1.65 -5.54 11.18
CA GLU A 181 1.77 -6.62 10.18
C GLU A 181 0.37 -6.98 9.64
N LEU A 182 -0.20 -6.07 8.85
CA LEU A 182 -1.49 -6.23 8.21
C LEU A 182 -1.34 -6.07 6.68
N PRO A 183 -2.16 -6.79 5.89
CA PRO A 183 -2.09 -6.73 4.45
C PRO A 183 -2.49 -5.36 3.90
N CYS A 184 -1.94 -5.03 2.73
CA CYS A 184 -2.20 -3.78 2.04
C CYS A 184 -2.36 -3.99 0.53
N VAL A 185 -3.34 -3.33 -0.04
CA VAL A 185 -3.51 -3.20 -1.50
C VAL A 185 -3.12 -1.77 -1.89
N SER A 186 -2.03 -1.61 -2.62
CA SER A 186 -1.50 -0.29 -2.98
C SER A 186 -0.87 -0.27 -4.37
N MET A 187 -0.54 0.91 -4.83
CA MET A 187 0.38 1.09 -5.95
C MET A 187 1.82 0.84 -5.48
N ASN A 188 2.70 0.44 -6.39
CA ASN A 188 4.13 0.31 -6.12
C ASN A 188 4.79 1.70 -6.14
N ASP A 189 4.52 2.50 -5.09
CA ASP A 189 4.92 3.90 -4.97
C ASP A 189 6.44 4.10 -5.05
N GLU A 190 7.21 3.16 -4.49
CA GLU A 190 8.69 3.21 -4.57
C GLU A 190 9.16 3.07 -6.02
N GLN A 191 8.61 2.09 -6.74
CA GLN A 191 8.98 1.89 -8.15
C GLN A 191 8.52 3.05 -9.02
N VAL A 192 7.36 3.63 -8.76
CA VAL A 192 6.84 4.80 -9.50
C VAL A 192 7.73 6.02 -9.26
N GLY A 193 8.11 6.30 -8.01
CA GLY A 193 9.05 7.39 -7.70
C GLY A 193 10.38 7.24 -8.43
N LYS A 194 10.91 6.01 -8.53
CA LYS A 194 12.12 5.70 -9.30
C LYS A 194 11.93 5.90 -10.79
N LYS A 195 10.87 5.34 -11.38
CA LYS A 195 10.54 5.50 -12.81
C LYS A 195 10.36 6.96 -13.21
N ALA A 196 9.81 7.81 -12.33
CA ALA A 196 9.62 9.24 -12.59
C ALA A 196 10.97 9.97 -12.78
N VAL A 197 11.95 9.67 -11.95
CA VAL A 197 13.33 10.18 -12.10
C VAL A 197 13.98 9.63 -13.37
N GLU A 198 13.91 8.32 -13.59
CA GLU A 198 14.49 7.67 -14.76
C GLU A 198 13.93 8.25 -16.07
N TYR A 199 12.63 8.59 -16.07
CA TYR A 199 12.00 9.25 -17.21
C TYR A 199 12.58 10.66 -17.48
N LEU A 200 12.75 11.49 -16.44
CA LEU A 200 13.39 12.79 -16.60
C LEU A 200 14.85 12.66 -17.07
N ILE A 201 15.59 11.70 -16.54
CA ILE A 201 16.98 11.43 -16.94
C ILE A 201 17.06 11.01 -18.41
N LYS A 202 16.15 10.14 -18.86
CA LYS A 202 16.04 9.71 -20.26
C LYS A 202 15.80 10.90 -21.19
N ASN A 203 15.05 11.91 -20.74
CA ASN A 203 14.78 13.15 -21.46
C ASN A 203 15.88 14.21 -21.28
N GLY A 204 17.04 13.87 -20.73
CA GLY A 204 18.24 14.73 -20.67
C GLY A 204 18.38 15.55 -19.40
N HIS A 205 17.42 15.49 -18.47
CA HIS A 205 17.49 16.22 -17.21
C HIS A 205 18.56 15.63 -16.27
N ARG A 206 19.29 16.51 -15.58
CA ARG A 206 20.30 16.12 -14.59
C ARG A 206 20.13 16.89 -13.26
N ASN A 207 19.55 18.08 -13.32
CA ASN A 207 19.17 18.86 -12.15
C ASN A 207 17.69 18.65 -11.91
N ILE A 208 17.37 17.68 -11.06
CA ILE A 208 15.99 17.23 -10.80
C ILE A 208 15.67 17.50 -9.34
N GLY A 209 14.60 18.22 -9.10
CA GLY A 209 13.99 18.42 -7.78
C GLY A 209 12.88 17.43 -7.50
N GLY A 210 12.47 17.36 -6.23
CA GLY A 210 11.31 16.57 -5.81
C GLY A 210 10.48 17.32 -4.79
N VAL A 211 9.15 17.16 -4.86
CA VAL A 211 8.18 17.76 -3.94
C VAL A 211 7.29 16.63 -3.43
N PHE A 212 7.48 16.22 -2.16
CA PHE A 212 6.85 15.03 -1.58
C PHE A 212 6.13 15.34 -0.28
N LYS A 213 5.08 14.58 0.01
CA LYS A 213 4.32 14.67 1.25
C LYS A 213 5.02 13.91 2.37
N SER A 214 5.12 14.53 3.56
CA SER A 214 5.89 14.00 4.68
C SER A 214 5.07 13.20 5.68
N ASP A 215 3.75 13.34 5.69
CA ASP A 215 2.88 12.78 6.70
C ASP A 215 2.13 11.50 6.25
N ASP A 216 2.39 11.01 5.04
CA ASP A 216 1.85 9.73 4.58
C ASP A 216 2.91 8.77 4.01
N GLY A 217 2.62 7.47 4.09
CA GLY A 217 3.53 6.42 3.67
C GLY A 217 3.76 6.38 2.16
N GLN A 218 2.79 6.81 1.34
CA GLN A 218 2.97 6.93 -0.11
C GLN A 218 4.03 8.00 -0.43
N GLY A 219 3.98 9.14 0.28
CA GLY A 219 4.96 10.20 0.13
C GLY A 219 6.37 9.71 0.45
N HIS A 220 6.55 8.96 1.53
CA HIS A 220 7.84 8.37 1.89
C HIS A 220 8.33 7.33 0.88
N LEU A 221 7.44 6.48 0.35
CA LEU A 221 7.81 5.48 -0.66
C LEU A 221 8.16 6.12 -2.00
N ARG A 222 7.37 7.09 -2.48
CA ARG A 222 7.66 7.86 -3.70
C ARG A 222 9.00 8.60 -3.58
N TYR A 223 9.26 9.19 -2.42
CA TYR A 223 10.53 9.82 -2.11
C TYR A 223 11.71 8.85 -2.09
N LYS A 224 11.54 7.68 -1.45
CA LYS A 224 12.56 6.62 -1.45
C LYS A 224 12.89 6.16 -2.87
N GLY A 225 11.88 5.99 -3.71
CA GLY A 225 12.05 5.68 -5.13
C GLY A 225 12.78 6.78 -5.90
N PHE A 226 12.41 8.04 -5.67
CA PHE A 226 13.11 9.21 -6.22
C PHE A 226 14.60 9.21 -5.85
N LEU A 227 14.93 9.01 -4.58
CA LEU A 227 16.31 8.90 -4.12
C LEU A 227 17.06 7.78 -4.83
N SER A 228 16.44 6.61 -4.92
CA SER A 228 17.01 5.43 -5.59
C SER A 228 17.32 5.72 -7.07
N GLY A 229 16.41 6.39 -7.79
CA GLY A 229 16.63 6.82 -9.17
C GLY A 229 17.76 7.81 -9.33
N MET A 230 17.83 8.83 -8.47
CA MET A 230 18.88 9.84 -8.47
C MET A 230 20.26 9.25 -8.18
N LEU A 231 20.38 8.44 -7.12
CA LEU A 231 21.65 7.80 -6.72
C LEU A 231 22.12 6.78 -7.76
N GLY A 232 21.20 5.99 -8.32
CA GLY A 232 21.50 5.03 -9.39
C GLY A 232 22.07 5.69 -10.65
N ALA A 233 21.73 6.96 -10.89
CA ALA A 233 22.27 7.77 -11.99
C ALA A 233 23.51 8.61 -11.60
N GLY A 234 24.02 8.49 -10.38
CA GLY A 234 25.14 9.27 -9.87
C GLY A 234 24.83 10.77 -9.71
N ILE A 235 23.56 11.14 -9.58
CA ILE A 235 23.14 12.54 -9.45
C ILE A 235 23.07 12.90 -7.96
N LYS A 236 23.66 14.05 -7.60
CA LYS A 236 23.57 14.58 -6.24
C LYS A 236 22.14 15.01 -5.94
N VAL A 237 21.64 14.56 -4.81
CA VAL A 237 20.29 14.87 -4.36
C VAL A 237 20.27 16.23 -3.66
N LYS A 238 19.39 17.12 -4.13
CA LYS A 238 19.02 18.36 -3.44
C LYS A 238 17.56 18.23 -3.06
N LEU A 239 17.26 18.09 -1.78
CA LEU A 239 15.91 17.76 -1.32
C LEU A 239 15.43 18.66 -0.22
N ASP A 240 14.14 18.91 -0.30
CA ASP A 240 13.32 19.27 0.83
C ASP A 240 11.99 18.49 0.75
N THR A 241 11.59 17.93 1.87
CA THR A 241 10.29 17.34 2.08
C THR A 241 9.52 18.30 3.00
N GLU A 242 8.49 18.94 2.48
CA GLU A 242 7.69 19.86 3.28
C GLU A 242 6.21 19.50 3.20
N ASP A 243 5.46 19.94 4.21
CA ASP A 243 4.03 19.69 4.31
C ASP A 243 3.29 20.61 3.31
N PHE A 244 2.55 20.03 2.38
CA PHE A 244 1.94 20.74 1.24
C PHE A 244 0.70 21.54 1.55
N LEU A 245 0.25 21.58 2.77
CA LEU A 245 -1.02 22.21 3.12
C LEU A 245 -1.09 23.70 2.80
N ASP A 246 0.05 24.33 2.49
CA ASP A 246 0.11 25.75 2.12
C ASP A 246 1.27 26.09 1.18
N LEU A 247 1.27 25.54 -0.05
CA LEU A 247 2.28 25.83 -1.06
C LEU A 247 2.37 27.34 -1.40
N ASP A 248 1.29 28.10 -1.27
CA ASP A 248 1.32 29.55 -1.49
C ASP A 248 2.17 30.28 -0.44
N GLN A 249 2.16 29.86 0.83
CA GLN A 249 3.02 30.42 1.88
C GLN A 249 4.49 30.04 1.71
N TRP A 250 4.76 28.83 1.21
CA TRP A 250 6.12 28.29 1.01
C TRP A 250 6.68 28.55 -0.39
N ALA A 251 5.92 29.21 -1.26
CA ALA A 251 6.28 29.39 -2.66
C ALA A 251 7.69 29.97 -2.86
N ASP A 252 8.07 31.02 -2.12
CA ASP A 252 9.40 31.64 -2.26
C ASP A 252 10.54 30.72 -1.83
N TYR A 253 10.30 29.93 -0.79
CA TYR A 253 11.25 28.91 -0.35
C TYR A 253 11.40 27.79 -1.38
N LEU A 254 10.28 27.25 -1.85
CA LEU A 254 10.24 26.21 -2.86
C LEU A 254 11.00 26.62 -4.13
N PHE A 255 10.75 27.83 -4.66
CA PHE A 255 11.42 28.30 -5.88
C PHE A 255 12.90 28.53 -5.70
N ARG A 256 13.36 29.02 -4.54
CA ARG A 256 14.80 29.07 -4.23
C ARG A 256 15.45 27.69 -4.28
N ARG A 257 14.75 26.65 -3.85
CA ARG A 257 15.24 25.27 -3.89
C ARG A 257 15.23 24.69 -5.29
N LEU A 258 14.24 25.04 -6.10
CA LEU A 258 14.11 24.61 -7.48
C LEU A 258 14.91 25.45 -8.50
N GLU A 259 15.55 26.56 -8.10
CA GLU A 259 16.20 27.53 -8.99
C GLU A 259 17.17 26.91 -9.99
N SER A 260 17.91 25.88 -9.59
CA SER A 260 18.83 25.17 -10.48
C SER A 260 18.23 23.94 -11.17
N CYS A 261 16.98 23.61 -10.88
CA CYS A 261 16.35 22.41 -11.41
C CYS A 261 15.78 22.67 -12.81
N THR A 262 15.95 21.69 -13.70
CA THR A 262 15.33 21.68 -15.03
C THR A 262 14.14 20.75 -15.08
N GLY A 263 13.99 19.87 -14.11
CA GLY A 263 12.86 18.96 -13.95
C GLY A 263 12.50 18.77 -12.48
N VAL A 264 11.24 18.46 -12.23
CA VAL A 264 10.72 18.20 -10.89
C VAL A 264 9.77 17.01 -10.91
N VAL A 265 9.87 16.15 -9.88
CA VAL A 265 8.91 15.09 -9.59
C VAL A 265 8.00 15.58 -8.48
N CYS A 266 6.70 15.68 -8.74
CA CYS A 266 5.69 16.03 -7.77
C CYS A 266 5.06 14.78 -7.15
N TYR A 267 4.78 14.85 -5.85
CA TYR A 267 4.12 13.79 -5.10
C TYR A 267 2.87 13.27 -5.84
N ASN A 268 2.02 14.19 -6.31
CA ASN A 268 0.82 13.85 -7.07
C ASN A 268 0.39 15.00 -8.00
N ASP A 269 -0.70 14.81 -8.76
CA ASP A 269 -1.20 15.81 -9.69
C ASP A 269 -1.74 17.06 -8.99
N GLU A 270 -2.23 16.96 -7.76
CA GLU A 270 -2.69 18.13 -6.98
C GLU A 270 -1.52 19.06 -6.69
N VAL A 271 -0.41 18.52 -6.23
CA VAL A 271 0.84 19.26 -6.01
C VAL A 271 1.37 19.85 -7.32
N ALA A 272 1.36 19.07 -8.40
CA ALA A 272 1.82 19.52 -9.70
C ALA A 272 0.91 20.63 -10.27
N TYR A 273 -0.39 20.54 -10.05
CA TYR A 273 -1.36 21.58 -10.44
C TYR A 273 -1.09 22.90 -9.72
N VAL A 274 -0.93 22.86 -8.39
CA VAL A 274 -0.60 24.05 -7.61
C VAL A 274 0.75 24.63 -8.02
N LEU A 275 1.77 23.79 -8.18
CA LEU A 275 3.09 24.22 -8.67
C LEU A 275 3.01 24.89 -10.05
N SER A 276 2.20 24.35 -10.96
CA SER A 276 2.00 24.94 -12.28
C SER A 276 1.40 26.33 -12.21
N GLY A 277 0.39 26.52 -11.36
CA GLY A 277 -0.19 27.85 -11.12
C GLY A 277 0.80 28.84 -10.49
N LEU A 278 1.67 28.37 -9.60
CA LEU A 278 2.74 29.18 -9.01
C LEU A 278 3.83 29.54 -10.04
N CYS A 279 4.17 28.62 -10.95
CA CYS A 279 5.08 28.88 -12.06
C CYS A 279 4.50 29.96 -13.01
N GLU A 280 3.23 29.85 -13.38
CA GLU A 280 2.54 30.84 -14.21
C GLU A 280 2.59 32.24 -13.61
N LYS A 281 2.25 32.39 -12.31
CA LYS A 281 2.34 33.65 -11.57
C LYS A 281 3.75 34.27 -11.57
N ARG A 282 4.79 33.47 -11.71
CA ARG A 282 6.22 33.89 -11.75
C ARG A 282 6.82 33.97 -13.15
N GLY A 283 6.06 33.70 -14.19
CA GLY A 283 6.54 33.68 -15.57
C GLY A 283 7.51 32.55 -15.87
N ILE A 284 7.47 31.44 -15.10
CA ILE A 284 8.27 30.23 -15.34
C ILE A 284 7.48 29.32 -16.28
N ALA A 285 7.99 29.11 -17.47
CA ALA A 285 7.32 28.31 -18.50
C ALA A 285 7.52 26.80 -18.26
N ILE A 286 6.42 26.05 -18.23
CA ILE A 286 6.40 24.59 -18.25
C ILE A 286 6.01 24.16 -19.67
N PRO A 287 6.79 23.28 -20.34
CA PRO A 287 7.98 22.58 -19.87
C PRO A 287 9.31 23.31 -20.16
N ASP A 288 9.29 24.51 -20.75
CA ASP A 288 10.49 25.15 -21.35
C ASP A 288 11.59 25.46 -20.33
N GLN A 289 11.24 25.95 -19.16
CA GLN A 289 12.16 26.27 -18.08
C GLN A 289 12.18 25.22 -16.96
N LEU A 290 11.02 24.59 -16.70
CA LEU A 290 10.87 23.55 -15.70
C LEU A 290 9.98 22.43 -16.22
N SER A 291 10.50 21.23 -16.41
CA SER A 291 9.72 20.03 -16.72
C SER A 291 9.10 19.44 -15.45
N VAL A 292 7.87 18.95 -15.55
CA VAL A 292 7.10 18.42 -14.41
C VAL A 292 6.64 17.01 -14.71
N VAL A 293 6.94 16.08 -13.79
CA VAL A 293 6.36 14.74 -13.77
C VAL A 293 5.54 14.60 -12.49
N SER A 294 4.33 14.08 -12.61
CA SER A 294 3.42 13.87 -11.49
C SER A 294 2.99 12.40 -11.36
N ILE A 295 2.15 12.13 -10.37
CA ILE A 295 1.60 10.81 -10.08
C ILE A 295 0.10 10.98 -9.85
N ASP A 296 -0.66 9.95 -10.11
CA ASP A 296 -2.08 9.65 -9.97
C ASP A 296 -2.89 9.74 -11.28
N ASN A 297 -2.48 10.55 -12.26
CA ASN A 297 -3.21 10.74 -13.51
C ASN A 297 -4.72 11.00 -13.29
N SER A 298 -5.00 11.89 -12.35
CA SER A 298 -6.34 12.39 -12.06
C SER A 298 -6.82 13.38 -13.13
N ASP A 299 -8.05 13.86 -12.99
CA ASP A 299 -8.59 14.92 -13.86
C ASP A 299 -7.70 16.18 -13.85
N LEU A 300 -7.03 16.47 -12.73
CA LEU A 300 -6.10 17.60 -12.59
C LEU A 300 -4.93 17.52 -13.58
N ALA A 301 -4.51 16.31 -13.97
CA ALA A 301 -3.44 16.15 -14.96
C ALA A 301 -3.78 16.75 -16.35
N THR A 302 -5.06 16.94 -16.62
CA THR A 302 -5.55 17.48 -17.91
C THR A 302 -6.19 18.86 -17.78
N LEU A 303 -6.51 19.30 -16.57
CA LEU A 303 -7.12 20.60 -16.29
C LEU A 303 -6.10 21.73 -16.12
N ALA A 304 -4.83 21.41 -15.86
CA ALA A 304 -3.75 22.40 -15.81
C ALA A 304 -3.57 23.07 -17.19
N GLY A 305 -3.04 24.28 -17.20
CA GLY A 305 -2.73 25.01 -18.46
C GLY A 305 -1.77 24.23 -19.37
N VAL A 306 -0.88 23.42 -18.76
CA VAL A 306 -0.04 22.43 -19.44
C VAL A 306 -0.48 21.04 -18.96
N LYS A 307 -0.79 20.12 -19.90
CA LYS A 307 -1.18 18.75 -19.55
C LYS A 307 -0.01 17.99 -18.95
N LEU A 308 -0.22 17.43 -17.75
CA LEU A 308 0.84 16.80 -16.96
C LEU A 308 1.15 15.38 -17.45
N THR A 309 2.44 15.11 -17.64
CA THR A 309 2.99 13.76 -17.74
C THR A 309 2.90 13.10 -16.37
N SER A 310 2.15 12.00 -16.25
CA SER A 310 1.77 11.45 -14.94
C SER A 310 1.69 9.93 -14.95
N PHE A 311 1.95 9.31 -13.79
CA PHE A 311 1.78 7.87 -13.57
C PHE A 311 0.36 7.59 -13.06
N PRO A 312 -0.44 6.75 -13.74
CA PRO A 312 -1.81 6.45 -13.32
C PRO A 312 -1.89 5.75 -11.96
N HIS A 313 -2.71 6.28 -11.05
CA HIS A 313 -3.16 5.54 -9.88
C HIS A 313 -4.27 4.56 -10.29
N PRO A 314 -4.25 3.30 -9.80
CA PRO A 314 -5.22 2.29 -10.23
C PRO A 314 -6.63 2.46 -9.64
N MET A 315 -6.94 3.58 -9.02
CA MET A 315 -8.22 4.06 -8.43
C MET A 315 -9.29 2.97 -8.25
N GLU A 316 -10.25 2.85 -9.20
CA GLU A 316 -11.35 1.88 -9.09
C GLU A 316 -10.87 0.42 -9.09
N ALA A 317 -9.79 0.10 -9.80
CA ALA A 317 -9.21 -1.24 -9.81
C ALA A 317 -8.61 -1.60 -8.43
N LEU A 318 -7.97 -0.65 -7.75
CA LEU A 318 -7.45 -0.80 -6.40
C LEU A 318 -8.62 -1.06 -5.42
N GLY A 319 -9.68 -0.27 -5.50
CA GLY A 319 -10.87 -0.47 -4.68
C GLY A 319 -11.51 -1.84 -4.88
N ARG A 320 -11.66 -2.28 -6.13
CA ARG A 320 -12.17 -3.63 -6.43
C ARG A 320 -11.28 -4.71 -5.82
N LYS A 321 -9.96 -4.59 -6.00
CA LYS A 321 -8.99 -5.56 -5.47
C LYS A 321 -9.01 -5.63 -3.95
N ALA A 322 -9.09 -4.48 -3.28
CA ALA A 322 -9.23 -4.42 -1.82
C ALA A 322 -10.49 -5.14 -1.33
N ALA A 323 -11.62 -4.94 -1.98
CA ALA A 323 -12.86 -5.62 -1.62
C ALA A 323 -12.82 -7.13 -1.92
N GLU A 324 -12.27 -7.55 -3.05
CA GLU A 324 -12.05 -8.96 -3.40
C GLU A 324 -11.17 -9.67 -2.37
N ASN A 325 -10.05 -9.03 -2.01
CA ASN A 325 -9.13 -9.56 -1.01
C ASN A 325 -9.77 -9.60 0.38
N MET A 326 -10.55 -8.58 0.77
CA MET A 326 -11.30 -8.59 2.04
C MET A 326 -12.28 -9.76 2.11
N ILE A 327 -13.05 -10.02 1.06
CA ILE A 327 -13.97 -11.17 1.01
C ILE A 327 -13.18 -12.47 1.13
N SER A 328 -12.07 -12.60 0.41
CA SER A 328 -11.20 -13.78 0.49
C SER A 328 -10.62 -13.98 1.89
N MET A 329 -10.25 -12.91 2.60
CA MET A 329 -9.78 -12.95 4.00
C MET A 329 -10.88 -13.35 4.98
N ILE A 330 -12.14 -12.96 4.73
CA ILE A 330 -13.30 -13.40 5.53
C ILE A 330 -13.58 -14.88 5.31
N GLU A 331 -13.47 -15.36 4.07
CA GLU A 331 -13.72 -16.75 3.71
C GLU A 331 -12.54 -17.67 4.09
N ASN A 332 -11.33 -17.16 4.02
CA ASN A 332 -10.09 -17.87 4.35
C ASN A 332 -9.15 -16.97 5.19
N PRO A 333 -9.07 -17.19 6.52
CA PRO A 333 -8.20 -16.39 7.41
C PRO A 333 -6.70 -16.45 7.07
N TYR A 334 -6.27 -17.36 6.20
CA TYR A 334 -4.87 -17.52 5.78
C TYR A 334 -4.59 -16.90 4.41
N PHE A 335 -5.60 -16.28 3.79
CA PHE A 335 -5.42 -15.61 2.52
C PHE A 335 -4.46 -14.42 2.67
N ASP A 336 -3.43 -14.37 1.82
CA ASP A 336 -2.56 -13.19 1.74
C ASP A 336 -3.29 -12.06 1.01
N GLY A 337 -3.75 -11.08 1.78
CA GLY A 337 -4.45 -9.91 1.25
C GLY A 337 -3.56 -8.86 0.59
N ASN A 338 -2.24 -9.04 0.54
CA ASN A 338 -1.32 -8.08 -0.07
C ASN A 338 -1.46 -8.06 -1.60
N TYR A 339 -1.40 -6.86 -2.17
CA TYR A 339 -1.33 -6.69 -3.61
C TYR A 339 -0.69 -5.36 -3.99
N LEU A 340 0.23 -5.36 -4.95
CA LEU A 340 0.88 -4.17 -5.48
C LEU A 340 0.52 -4.01 -6.96
N PHE A 341 0.00 -2.83 -7.30
CA PHE A 341 -0.22 -2.43 -8.68
C PHE A 341 1.03 -1.77 -9.25
N ASP A 342 1.46 -2.21 -10.40
CA ASP A 342 2.43 -1.47 -11.21
C ASP A 342 1.75 -0.33 -11.96
N SER A 343 2.54 0.68 -12.33
CA SER A 343 2.09 1.81 -13.12
C SER A 343 3.15 2.21 -14.14
N ASP A 344 2.70 2.56 -15.34
CA ASP A 344 3.54 3.09 -16.40
C ASP A 344 3.10 4.50 -16.75
N ILE A 345 4.08 5.33 -17.14
CA ILE A 345 3.88 6.75 -17.37
C ILE A 345 2.97 7.02 -18.58
N ILE A 346 2.09 8.00 -18.43
CA ILE A 346 1.34 8.61 -19.53
C ILE A 346 2.04 9.92 -19.87
N GLU A 347 2.69 9.94 -21.02
CA GLU A 347 3.42 11.10 -21.54
C GLU A 347 2.45 12.15 -22.04
N ARG A 348 2.72 13.44 -21.71
CA ARG A 348 1.99 14.62 -22.17
C ARG A 348 2.96 15.80 -22.36
N ASP A 349 2.46 17.01 -22.19
CA ASP A 349 3.14 18.23 -22.63
C ASP A 349 4.09 18.83 -21.56
N SER A 350 4.09 18.31 -20.33
CA SER A 350 4.81 18.92 -19.18
C SER A 350 6.30 18.57 -19.08
N VAL A 351 6.84 17.77 -20.01
CA VAL A 351 8.26 17.40 -20.02
C VAL A 351 8.90 17.71 -21.37
N LYS A 352 10.01 18.44 -21.33
CA LYS A 352 10.82 18.79 -22.50
C LYS A 352 12.00 17.85 -22.63
N VAL A 353 12.32 17.45 -23.86
CA VAL A 353 13.57 16.74 -24.16
C VAL A 353 14.71 17.75 -24.23
N LEU A 354 15.67 17.61 -23.34
CA LEU A 354 16.90 18.42 -23.36
C LEU A 354 17.94 17.73 -24.25
N LYS A 355 18.52 18.48 -25.20
CA LYS A 355 19.66 17.99 -25.99
C LYS A 355 20.82 17.70 -25.04
N GLN A 356 21.34 16.49 -25.05
CA GLN A 356 22.61 16.21 -24.37
C GLN A 356 23.71 17.07 -25.00
N PRO A 357 24.57 17.73 -24.21
CA PRO A 357 25.77 18.33 -24.79
C PRO A 357 26.54 17.22 -25.50
N HIS A 358 26.87 17.44 -26.76
CA HIS A 358 27.79 16.56 -27.48
C HIS A 358 29.02 16.36 -26.60
N LYS A 359 29.38 15.11 -26.28
CA LYS A 359 30.74 14.80 -25.81
C LYS A 359 31.62 15.21 -26.98
N GLU A 360 32.22 16.39 -26.88
CA GLU A 360 33.40 16.69 -27.70
C GLU A 360 34.45 15.65 -27.32
N GLU A 361 34.84 14.88 -28.31
CA GLU A 361 35.98 13.97 -28.22
C GLU A 361 37.21 14.77 -27.80
N MET A 362 37.70 14.54 -26.56
CA MET A 362 39.05 14.87 -26.18
C MET A 362 39.92 13.65 -26.37
#